data_af20d61d98d5a5549fb27ace6129124c
#
_entry.id   af20d61d98d5a5549fb27ace6129124c
#
_cell.length_a   1.000
_cell.length_b   1.000
_cell.length_c   1.000
_cell.angle_alpha   90.00
_cell.angle_beta   90.00
_cell.angle_gamma   90.00
#
_symmetry.space_group_name_H-M   'P 1'
#
loop_
_entity.id
_entity.type
_entity.pdbx_description
1 polymer ?
#
loop_
_entity_poly.entity_id
_entity_poly.type
_entity_poly.pdbx_seq_one_letter_code
_entity_poly.pdbx_strand_id
1 'polypeptide(L)'
;LTYVFDNCAFSKLKHYYPSVFNTLWKGLDQLVADGSLVSTREVWNELQRGEPNVHVDKWIKSCQQIFAIPAPQELACVAEIFSVKHFQAVIRQKSMLVGTPVADPFVIAAARVKKGVVVTEEQAKPNGAKIPNICAHFSVECLNLEQFMQRQRWSF
;
A
#
# COMPACT_ATOMS: atom_id res chain seq x y z
N LEU A 1 -9.93 -10.42 6.94
CA LEU A 1 -8.81 -10.24 6.00
C LEU A 1 -8.35 -8.79 6.01
N THR A 2 -7.05 -8.58 6.12
CA THR A 2 -6.46 -7.23 6.16
C THR A 2 -5.89 -6.87 4.78
N TYR A 3 -6.21 -5.67 4.30
CA TYR A 3 -5.67 -5.09 3.07
C TYR A 3 -4.70 -3.98 3.42
N VAL A 4 -3.48 -4.08 2.94
CA VAL A 4 -2.43 -3.07 3.14
C VAL A 4 -2.28 -2.26 1.86
N PHE A 5 -2.71 -1.01 1.90
CA PHE A 5 -2.69 -0.14 0.73
C PHE A 5 -1.35 0.55 0.57
N ASP A 6 -0.84 0.50 -0.65
CA ASP A 6 0.32 1.26 -1.09
C ASP A 6 -0.06 2.66 -1.57
N ASN A 7 0.91 3.54 -1.67
CA ASN A 7 0.79 4.91 -2.14
C ASN A 7 0.02 5.02 -3.47
N CYS A 8 0.40 4.22 -4.47
CA CYS A 8 -0.25 4.31 -5.78
C CYS A 8 -1.71 3.85 -5.79
N ALA A 9 -2.10 2.95 -4.87
CA ALA A 9 -3.50 2.57 -4.70
C ALA A 9 -4.32 3.75 -4.14
N PHE A 10 -3.81 4.45 -3.13
CA PHE A 10 -4.46 5.67 -2.64
C PHE A 10 -4.54 6.74 -3.71
N SER A 11 -3.45 6.98 -4.44
CA SER A 11 -3.40 8.00 -5.49
C SER A 11 -4.40 7.72 -6.62
N LYS A 12 -4.65 6.47 -6.94
CA LYS A 12 -5.65 6.07 -7.93
C LYS A 12 -7.07 6.48 -7.54
N LEU A 13 -7.37 6.57 -6.24
CA LEU A 13 -8.68 6.99 -5.74
C LEU A 13 -9.07 8.41 -6.17
N LYS A 14 -8.12 9.22 -6.63
CA LYS A 14 -8.40 10.56 -7.18
C LYS A 14 -9.39 10.54 -8.35
N HIS A 15 -9.47 9.42 -9.08
CA HIS A 15 -10.36 9.26 -10.22
C HIS A 15 -11.80 8.91 -9.82
N TYR A 16 -12.05 8.65 -8.55
CA TYR A 16 -13.36 8.25 -8.02
C TYR A 16 -13.94 9.38 -7.18
N TYR A 17 -14.62 10.31 -7.83
CA TYR A 17 -15.20 11.47 -7.17
C TYR A 17 -16.26 11.05 -6.13
N PRO A 18 -16.18 11.51 -4.87
CA PRO A 18 -17.12 11.10 -3.81
C PRO A 18 -18.58 11.40 -4.12
N SER A 19 -18.86 12.46 -4.87
CA SER A 19 -20.22 12.83 -5.30
C SER A 19 -20.84 11.82 -6.28
N VAL A 20 -20.02 11.05 -6.99
CA VAL A 20 -20.45 10.06 -7.99
C VAL A 20 -20.33 8.63 -7.42
N PHE A 21 -19.23 8.35 -6.76
CA PHE A 21 -18.88 7.03 -6.25
C PHE A 21 -19.10 6.93 -4.73
N ASN A 22 -20.23 7.41 -4.24
CA ASN A 22 -20.54 7.47 -2.81
C ASN A 22 -20.45 6.08 -2.14
N THR A 23 -20.92 5.03 -2.79
CA THR A 23 -20.88 3.66 -2.27
C THR A 23 -19.44 3.17 -2.08
N LEU A 24 -18.53 3.52 -2.98
CA LEU A 24 -17.11 3.19 -2.86
C LEU A 24 -16.52 3.80 -1.58
N TRP A 25 -16.73 5.10 -1.39
CA TRP A 25 -16.16 5.82 -0.23
C TRP A 25 -16.74 5.33 1.09
N LYS A 26 -18.04 5.02 1.13
CA LYS A 26 -18.66 4.38 2.30
C LYS A 26 -18.08 2.99 2.58
N GLY A 27 -17.81 2.22 1.52
CA GLY A 27 -17.16 0.92 1.66
C GLY A 27 -15.74 1.04 2.22
N LEU A 28 -14.95 2.01 1.75
CA LEU A 28 -13.62 2.29 2.29
C LEU A 28 -13.69 2.70 3.77
N ASP A 29 -14.62 3.59 4.13
CA ASP A 29 -14.83 4.00 5.52
C ASP A 29 -15.16 2.81 6.42
N GLN A 30 -15.99 1.90 5.94
CA GLN A 30 -16.36 0.68 6.69
C GLN A 30 -15.13 -0.22 6.91
N LEU A 31 -14.30 -0.42 5.88
CA LEU A 31 -13.08 -1.22 6.01
C LEU A 31 -12.06 -0.58 6.95
N VAL A 32 -11.99 0.75 6.98
CA VAL A 32 -11.17 1.48 7.96
C VAL A 32 -11.72 1.26 9.38
N ALA A 33 -13.03 1.41 9.55
CA ALA A 33 -13.68 1.23 10.85
C ALA A 33 -13.51 -0.20 11.40
N ASP A 34 -13.54 -1.20 10.52
CA ASP A 34 -13.36 -2.61 10.88
C ASP A 34 -11.88 -2.99 11.11
N GLY A 35 -10.95 -2.10 10.83
CA GLY A 35 -9.52 -2.41 10.86
C GLY A 35 -9.04 -3.31 9.71
N SER A 36 -9.86 -3.47 8.68
CA SER A 36 -9.55 -4.30 7.51
C SER A 36 -8.73 -3.58 6.45
N LEU A 37 -8.74 -2.24 6.44
CA LEU A 37 -7.91 -1.43 5.57
C LEU A 37 -6.88 -0.70 6.42
N VAL A 38 -5.61 -0.97 6.14
CA VAL A 38 -4.47 -0.35 6.84
C VAL A 38 -3.40 0.07 5.84
N SER A 39 -2.41 0.79 6.34
CA SER A 39 -1.22 1.18 5.59
C SER A 39 -0.06 1.39 6.55
N THR A 40 1.00 2.05 6.10
CA THR A 40 2.19 2.30 6.90
C THR A 40 2.52 3.78 6.96
N ARG A 41 3.27 4.19 8.00
CA ARG A 41 3.81 5.55 8.12
C ARG A 41 4.61 5.95 6.88
N GLU A 42 5.35 5.03 6.29
CA GLU A 42 6.19 5.30 5.12
C GLU A 42 5.32 5.67 3.90
N VAL A 43 4.17 5.03 3.74
CA VAL A 43 3.18 5.42 2.70
C VAL A 43 2.62 6.81 2.99
N TRP A 44 2.28 7.11 4.24
CA TRP A 44 1.86 8.48 4.62
C TRP A 44 2.89 9.52 4.18
N ASN A 45 4.17 9.27 4.48
CA ASN A 45 5.24 10.19 4.12
C ASN A 45 5.35 10.39 2.61
N GLU A 46 5.20 9.33 1.83
CA GLU A 46 5.18 9.42 0.37
C GLU A 46 3.97 10.22 -0.15
N LEU A 47 2.79 9.99 0.41
CA LEU A 47 1.58 10.72 0.03
C LEU A 47 1.70 12.23 0.31
N GLN A 48 2.38 12.62 1.40
CA GLN A 48 2.61 14.02 1.73
C GLN A 48 3.54 14.72 0.74
N ARG A 49 4.41 13.98 0.06
CA ARG A 49 5.33 14.49 -0.97
C ARG A 49 4.76 14.42 -2.39
N GLY A 50 3.66 13.70 -2.58
CA GLY A 50 3.00 13.53 -3.87
C GLY A 50 2.18 14.75 -4.30
N GLU A 51 1.58 14.65 -5.49
CA GLU A 51 0.68 15.68 -5.98
C GLU A 51 -0.58 15.78 -5.10
N PRO A 52 -0.96 17.01 -4.69
CA PRO A 52 -2.16 17.21 -3.89
C PRO A 52 -3.43 16.77 -4.64
N ASN A 53 -4.34 16.11 -3.92
CA ASN A 53 -5.68 15.83 -4.41
C ASN A 53 -6.70 16.10 -3.30
N VAL A 54 -7.64 17.00 -3.54
CA VAL A 54 -8.52 17.54 -2.49
C VAL A 54 -9.29 16.46 -1.74
N HIS A 55 -9.98 15.55 -2.44
CA HIS A 55 -10.83 14.56 -1.76
C HIS A 55 -10.02 13.39 -1.20
N VAL A 56 -8.93 12.97 -1.84
CA VAL A 56 -8.06 11.91 -1.30
C VAL A 56 -7.34 12.43 -0.06
N ASP A 57 -6.74 13.61 -0.11
CA ASP A 57 -6.01 14.19 1.01
C ASP A 57 -6.93 14.41 2.22
N LYS A 58 -8.14 14.89 1.98
CA LYS A 58 -9.15 15.06 3.04
C LYS A 58 -9.49 13.71 3.68
N TRP A 59 -9.69 12.67 2.87
CA TRP A 59 -10.06 11.35 3.36
C TRP A 59 -8.93 10.69 4.15
N ILE A 60 -7.69 10.67 3.65
CA ILE A 60 -6.57 10.06 4.36
C ILE A 60 -6.27 10.77 5.69
N LYS A 61 -6.47 12.09 5.76
CA LYS A 61 -6.35 12.83 7.02
C LYS A 61 -7.43 12.44 8.02
N SER A 62 -8.64 12.14 7.55
CA SER A 62 -9.75 11.69 8.42
C SER A 62 -9.51 10.30 9.00
N CYS A 63 -8.67 9.47 8.37
CA CYS A 63 -8.35 8.12 8.82
C CYS A 63 -6.84 7.92 9.04
N GLN A 64 -6.13 8.94 9.48
CA GLN A 64 -4.67 8.94 9.65
C GLN A 64 -4.16 7.78 10.50
N GLN A 65 -4.97 7.26 11.41
CA GLN A 65 -4.62 6.14 12.29
C GLN A 65 -4.29 4.84 11.53
N ILE A 66 -4.72 4.70 10.27
CA ILE A 66 -4.38 3.51 9.48
C ILE A 66 -2.90 3.44 9.08
N PHE A 67 -2.21 4.60 9.10
CA PHE A 67 -0.80 4.70 8.73
C PHE A 67 0.10 4.43 9.94
N ALA A 68 0.16 3.17 10.34
CA ALA A 68 0.83 2.77 11.57
C ALA A 68 2.36 2.77 11.46
N ILE A 69 3.02 3.02 12.60
CA ILE A 69 4.46 2.80 12.75
C ILE A 69 4.71 1.29 12.66
N PRO A 70 5.76 0.86 11.91
CA PRO A 70 6.07 -0.57 11.79
C PRO A 70 6.31 -1.24 13.14
N ALA A 71 5.68 -2.40 13.33
CA ALA A 71 5.93 -3.25 14.49
C ALA A 71 7.30 -3.95 14.41
N PRO A 72 7.87 -4.43 15.51
CA PRO A 72 9.16 -5.14 15.49
C PRO A 72 9.19 -6.33 14.53
N GLN A 73 8.09 -7.10 14.44
CA GLN A 73 7.98 -8.22 13.49
C GLN A 73 7.98 -7.75 12.02
N GLU A 74 7.38 -6.60 11.75
CA GLU A 74 7.39 -6.00 10.41
C GLU A 74 8.79 -5.53 10.05
N LEU A 75 9.53 -4.92 10.99
CA LEU A 75 10.93 -4.54 10.78
C LEU A 75 11.83 -5.75 10.51
N ALA A 76 11.59 -6.88 11.18
CA ALA A 76 12.29 -8.12 10.89
C ALA A 76 12.01 -8.62 9.46
N CYS A 77 10.76 -8.52 9.00
CA CYS A 77 10.41 -8.83 7.61
C CYS A 77 11.07 -7.88 6.61
N VAL A 78 11.16 -6.60 6.92
CA VAL A 78 11.90 -5.63 6.10
C VAL A 78 13.36 -6.06 5.96
N ALA A 79 14.00 -6.49 7.06
CA ALA A 79 15.37 -7.00 7.03
C ALA A 79 15.51 -8.25 6.15
N GLU A 80 14.53 -9.15 6.16
CA GLU A 80 14.53 -10.31 5.26
C GLU A 80 14.44 -9.89 3.78
N ILE A 81 13.62 -8.91 3.44
CA ILE A 81 13.53 -8.37 2.08
C ILE A 81 14.89 -7.83 1.63
N PHE A 82 15.56 -7.07 2.51
CA PHE A 82 16.90 -6.55 2.24
C PHE A 82 17.98 -7.62 2.19
N SER A 83 17.75 -8.81 2.72
CA SER A 83 18.70 -9.93 2.62
C SER A 83 18.77 -10.49 1.19
N VAL A 84 17.76 -10.28 0.37
CA VAL A 84 17.77 -10.62 -1.05
C VAL A 84 18.53 -9.52 -1.80
N LYS A 85 19.74 -9.81 -2.27
CA LYS A 85 20.65 -8.82 -2.86
C LYS A 85 20.04 -8.00 -3.99
N HIS A 86 19.27 -8.64 -4.85
CA HIS A 86 18.60 -7.95 -5.97
C HIS A 86 17.59 -6.92 -5.47
N PHE A 87 16.74 -7.28 -4.50
CA PHE A 87 15.78 -6.35 -3.91
C PHE A 87 16.47 -5.22 -3.16
N GLN A 88 17.49 -5.54 -2.39
CA GLN A 88 18.30 -4.56 -1.67
C GLN A 88 18.86 -3.49 -2.62
N ALA A 89 19.48 -3.91 -3.71
CA ALA A 89 20.09 -3.01 -4.68
C ALA A 89 19.07 -2.04 -5.30
N VAL A 90 17.91 -2.57 -5.74
CA VAL A 90 16.86 -1.74 -6.38
C VAL A 90 16.22 -0.78 -5.37
N ILE A 91 15.92 -1.24 -4.17
CA ILE A 91 15.31 -0.42 -3.12
C ILE A 91 16.28 0.70 -2.68
N ARG A 92 17.56 0.38 -2.51
CA ARG A 92 18.58 1.39 -2.18
C ARG A 92 18.71 2.46 -3.26
N GLN A 93 18.71 2.05 -4.53
CA GLN A 93 18.77 2.98 -5.65
C GLN A 93 17.56 3.93 -5.64
N LYS A 94 16.36 3.43 -5.43
CA LYS A 94 15.15 4.25 -5.28
C LYS A 94 15.27 5.23 -4.11
N SER A 95 15.70 4.76 -2.94
CA SER A 95 15.87 5.60 -1.74
C SER A 95 16.88 6.72 -1.97
N MET A 96 17.99 6.45 -2.65
CA MET A 96 18.99 7.45 -2.99
C MET A 96 18.43 8.53 -3.92
N LEU A 97 17.61 8.15 -4.90
CA LEU A 97 17.02 9.10 -5.86
C LEU A 97 16.02 10.05 -5.19
N VAL A 98 15.24 9.57 -4.22
CA VAL A 98 14.23 10.39 -3.54
C VAL A 98 14.73 10.98 -2.21
N GLY A 99 15.88 10.57 -1.72
CA GLY A 99 16.47 11.06 -0.47
C GLY A 99 15.81 10.58 0.82
N THR A 100 14.87 9.62 0.74
CA THR A 100 14.12 9.07 1.88
C THR A 100 13.84 7.60 1.67
N PRO A 101 13.56 6.82 2.74
CA PRO A 101 13.18 5.42 2.60
C PRO A 101 11.93 5.26 1.74
N VAL A 102 11.93 4.28 0.82
CA VAL A 102 10.74 3.90 0.06
C VAL A 102 9.81 3.04 0.91
N ALA A 103 8.52 3.16 0.67
CA ALA A 103 7.50 2.45 1.44
C ALA A 103 7.37 0.96 1.09
N ASP A 104 7.80 0.56 -0.10
CA ASP A 104 7.59 -0.78 -0.65
C ASP A 104 7.87 -1.92 0.35
N PRO A 105 9.06 -2.02 0.98
CA PRO A 105 9.32 -3.14 1.88
C PRO A 105 8.45 -3.10 3.14
N PHE A 106 8.04 -1.93 3.60
CA PHE A 106 7.19 -1.77 4.78
C PHE A 106 5.75 -2.22 4.51
N VAL A 107 5.23 -1.91 3.34
CA VAL A 107 3.90 -2.36 2.88
C VAL A 107 3.87 -3.89 2.81
N ILE A 108 4.87 -4.50 2.20
CA ILE A 108 4.97 -5.96 2.04
C ILE A 108 5.12 -6.63 3.40
N ALA A 109 5.98 -6.09 4.27
CA ALA A 109 6.18 -6.61 5.62
C ALA A 109 4.91 -6.56 6.46
N ALA A 110 4.17 -5.45 6.41
CA ALA A 110 2.89 -5.31 7.11
C ALA A 110 1.87 -6.37 6.66
N ALA A 111 1.76 -6.59 5.35
CA ALA A 111 0.86 -7.61 4.81
C ALA A 111 1.30 -9.02 5.23
N ARG A 112 2.59 -9.31 5.18
CA ARG A 112 3.13 -10.62 5.56
C ARG A 112 2.85 -10.95 7.03
N VAL A 113 3.15 -10.04 7.94
CA VAL A 113 2.93 -10.22 9.38
C VAL A 113 1.45 -10.36 9.71
N LYS A 114 0.60 -9.56 9.08
CA LYS A 114 -0.86 -9.59 9.29
C LYS A 114 -1.56 -10.72 8.52
N LYS A 115 -0.81 -11.51 7.74
CA LYS A 115 -1.36 -12.53 6.83
C LYS A 115 -2.44 -11.93 5.91
N GLY A 116 -2.19 -10.71 5.46
CA GLY A 116 -3.09 -9.91 4.66
C GLY A 116 -2.68 -9.86 3.18
N VAL A 117 -3.24 -8.89 2.49
CA VAL A 117 -3.10 -8.69 1.05
C VAL A 117 -2.57 -7.28 0.79
N VAL A 118 -1.57 -7.17 -0.08
CA VAL A 118 -1.12 -5.85 -0.57
C VAL A 118 -2.04 -5.38 -1.68
N VAL A 119 -2.42 -4.11 -1.63
CA VAL A 119 -3.16 -3.45 -2.71
C VAL A 119 -2.26 -2.37 -3.31
N THR A 120 -1.88 -2.55 -4.57
CA THR A 120 -0.99 -1.65 -5.31
C THR A 120 -1.36 -1.60 -6.79
N GLU A 121 -1.07 -0.48 -7.45
CA GLU A 121 -1.19 -0.35 -8.89
C GLU A 121 0.12 -0.67 -9.63
N GLU A 122 1.19 -0.98 -8.90
CA GLU A 122 2.42 -1.44 -9.53
C GLU A 122 2.22 -2.79 -10.23
N GLN A 123 2.93 -2.97 -11.34
CA GLN A 123 2.91 -4.21 -12.10
C GLN A 123 4.26 -4.91 -12.01
N ALA A 124 4.23 -6.24 -11.92
CA ALA A 124 5.44 -7.05 -11.95
C ALA A 124 6.20 -6.82 -13.27
N LYS A 125 7.52 -6.83 -13.19
CA LYS A 125 8.42 -6.81 -14.35
C LYS A 125 9.27 -8.07 -14.34
N PRO A 126 9.61 -8.64 -15.51
CA PRO A 126 10.57 -9.74 -15.57
C PRO A 126 11.88 -9.32 -14.88
N ASN A 127 12.37 -10.14 -13.94
CA ASN A 127 13.57 -9.87 -13.15
C ASN A 127 13.55 -8.52 -12.39
N GLY A 128 12.35 -8.00 -12.11
CA GLY A 128 12.17 -6.73 -11.41
C GLY A 128 12.12 -6.87 -9.89
N ALA A 129 12.05 -5.73 -9.22
CA ALA A 129 11.86 -5.61 -7.78
C ALA A 129 10.71 -4.65 -7.47
N LYS A 130 9.64 -4.73 -8.25
CA LYS A 130 8.37 -4.06 -7.98
C LYS A 130 7.64 -4.75 -6.84
N ILE A 131 6.69 -4.09 -6.20
CA ILE A 131 5.92 -4.68 -5.10
C ILE A 131 5.38 -6.08 -5.48
N PRO A 132 4.72 -6.29 -6.63
CA PRO A 132 4.26 -7.65 -6.99
C PRO A 132 5.38 -8.67 -7.14
N ASN A 133 6.56 -8.29 -7.62
CA ASN A 133 7.72 -9.18 -7.72
C ASN A 133 8.17 -9.67 -6.33
N ILE A 134 8.29 -8.75 -5.40
CA ILE A 134 8.73 -9.07 -4.03
C ILE A 134 7.65 -9.86 -3.30
N CYS A 135 6.37 -9.49 -3.45
CA CYS A 135 5.25 -10.24 -2.90
C CYS A 135 5.25 -11.70 -3.37
N ALA A 136 5.47 -11.94 -4.66
CA ALA A 136 5.55 -13.30 -5.20
C ALA A 136 6.70 -14.10 -4.56
N HIS A 137 7.85 -13.48 -4.35
CA HIS A 137 9.00 -14.12 -3.71
C HIS A 137 8.70 -14.58 -2.28
N PHE A 138 7.98 -13.76 -1.52
CA PHE A 138 7.64 -14.04 -0.11
C PHE A 138 6.25 -14.65 0.09
N SER A 139 5.58 -15.08 -1.00
CA SER A 139 4.23 -15.66 -0.95
C SER A 139 3.19 -14.76 -0.29
N VAL A 140 3.28 -13.45 -0.55
CA VAL A 140 2.30 -12.47 -0.12
C VAL A 140 1.33 -12.19 -1.26
N GLU A 141 0.03 -12.29 -1.00
CA GLU A 141 -0.98 -11.99 -2.01
C GLU A 141 -0.95 -10.49 -2.35
N CYS A 142 -1.07 -10.18 -3.64
CA CYS A 142 -1.01 -8.83 -4.16
C CYS A 142 -2.13 -8.60 -5.16
N LEU A 143 -2.91 -7.54 -4.98
CA LEU A 143 -4.03 -7.15 -5.84
C LEU A 143 -3.84 -5.73 -6.35
N ASN A 144 -4.40 -5.44 -7.53
CA ASN A 144 -4.63 -4.06 -7.92
C ASN A 144 -5.97 -3.56 -7.36
N LEU A 145 -6.27 -2.28 -7.55
CA LEU A 145 -7.47 -1.66 -7.00
C LEU A 145 -8.76 -2.27 -7.59
N GLU A 146 -8.75 -2.61 -8.89
CA GLU A 146 -9.89 -3.27 -9.54
C GLU A 146 -10.17 -4.64 -8.91
N GLN A 147 -9.14 -5.47 -8.78
CA GLN A 147 -9.24 -6.79 -8.15
C GLN A 147 -9.71 -6.69 -6.70
N PHE A 148 -9.22 -5.67 -5.98
CA PHE A 148 -9.68 -5.38 -4.63
C PHE A 148 -11.18 -5.06 -4.60
N MET A 149 -11.66 -4.17 -5.46
CA MET A 149 -13.09 -3.82 -5.56
C MET A 149 -13.95 -5.03 -5.93
N GLN A 150 -13.48 -5.86 -6.87
CA GLN A 150 -14.15 -7.10 -7.24
C GLN A 150 -14.28 -8.05 -6.03
N ARG A 151 -13.23 -8.16 -5.24
CA ARG A 151 -13.24 -8.98 -4.01
C ARG A 151 -14.23 -8.45 -2.97
N GLN A 152 -14.39 -7.14 -2.87
CA GLN A 152 -15.41 -6.51 -2.05
C GLN A 152 -16.83 -6.66 -2.62
N ARG A 153 -16.97 -7.17 -3.85
CA ARG A 153 -18.23 -7.29 -4.59
C ARG A 153 -18.91 -5.93 -4.79
N TRP A 154 -18.11 -4.88 -4.94
CA TRP A 154 -18.63 -3.56 -5.23
C TRP A 154 -18.93 -3.42 -6.72
N SER A 155 -20.09 -2.83 -7.02
CA SER A 155 -20.49 -2.42 -8.36
C SER A 155 -21.16 -1.06 -8.28
N PHE A 156 -20.90 -0.21 -9.27
CA PHE A 156 -21.37 1.18 -9.29
C PHE A 156 -22.13 1.48 -10.57
#